data_5133ee9b7c938690a2692794f08335fc
#
_entry.id   5133ee9b7c938690a2692794f08335fc
#
_cell.length_a   1.000
_cell.length_b   1.000
_cell.length_c   1.000
_cell.angle_alpha   90.00
_cell.angle_beta   90.00
_cell.angle_gamma   90.00
#
_symmetry.space_group_name_H-M   'P 1'
#
loop_
_entity.id
_entity.type
_entity.pdbx_description
1 polymer ?
#
loop_
_entity_poly.entity_id
_entity_poly.type
_entity_poly.pdbx_seq_one_letter_code
_entity_poly.pdbx_strand_id
1 'polypeptide(L)'
;ALSKQELQAVELEYNHFKRDQIFEITSFNSANYLSSTRLLNLWLQFQAYAEKDVIVPKEWWNKCLAALQWWWMNLIGRYVLKLNSKFDKHNLSAIITELQTLYYHRKIEELNERITNLQAELKTYNAKTELNRLTEVSMQLFKASLFKKYGKEKRKFFSSVRDLRIDYQSVLEQYPVVLSTTFSSRICLSDQAEFDYLIMDEASQVSIETGALALTCAKNVVIVGDTLQLPNIVTGEDKKKLDAIVAEFDIPSGYDCAGNSFLQSVCTLLPDAPQTLLREHYRCHPRIIDFCNRKFYSGGLLIMTEDDGKPDTLCAIKTVPGHHARKHYNQREIDVIRDEVIAHLPEQTDIGIITPYNVQVDELSRQLPAIESATVHKFQGREKDTIIMSVVDDQITEFSDDPNLLNVAISRAKKRFCLVVSGNEQLLKGNISELLSYIEYNNFTVSESRIHSIFDYLYSQYTRQRLAFIQAHPKISEYDSENITFAFIQTVLKKYREFHHLGVLCHIPLRHLIKDTILLNEDERAYAANYNTHVDFLIINHVSKKPILVVETDGYSYHNEKTQQYQRDIKKDHILTLYEIPILRLSTVGSGEEEKLMKALQEI
;
A
#
# COMPACT_ATOMS: atom_id res chain seq x y z
N ALA A 1 26.25 2.78 3.33
CA ALA A 1 24.85 2.32 3.24
C ALA A 1 24.75 0.85 3.66
N LEU A 2 25.32 -0.10 2.92
CA LEU A 2 25.18 -1.55 3.18
C LEU A 2 25.50 -1.96 4.62
N SER A 3 26.62 -1.48 5.19
CA SER A 3 27.00 -1.84 6.57
C SER A 3 26.02 -1.28 7.62
N LYS A 4 25.38 -0.14 7.37
CA LYS A 4 24.33 0.40 8.25
C LYS A 4 23.04 -0.44 8.16
N GLN A 5 22.65 -0.89 6.97
CA GLN A 5 21.50 -1.78 6.77
C GLN A 5 21.73 -3.14 7.46
N GLU A 6 22.93 -3.71 7.32
CA GLU A 6 23.31 -4.96 7.99
C GLU A 6 23.27 -4.79 9.52
N LEU A 7 23.75 -3.66 10.07
CA LEU A 7 23.68 -3.35 11.49
C LEU A 7 22.22 -3.32 11.98
N GLN A 8 21.36 -2.58 11.31
CA GLN A 8 19.93 -2.48 11.68
C GLN A 8 19.23 -3.84 11.67
N ALA A 9 19.53 -4.69 10.67
CA ALA A 9 18.99 -6.05 10.61
C ALA A 9 19.45 -6.91 11.80
N VAL A 10 20.74 -6.87 12.12
CA VAL A 10 21.30 -7.64 13.24
C VAL A 10 20.78 -7.15 14.60
N GLU A 11 20.63 -5.83 14.78
CA GLU A 11 20.05 -5.24 16.01
C GLU A 11 18.57 -5.66 16.16
N LEU A 12 17.81 -5.67 15.08
CA LEU A 12 16.41 -6.13 15.09
C LEU A 12 16.32 -7.61 15.47
N GLU A 13 17.11 -8.47 14.84
CA GLU A 13 17.17 -9.91 15.15
C GLU A 13 17.56 -10.13 16.62
N TYR A 14 18.54 -9.39 17.13
CA TYR A 14 18.94 -9.47 18.51
C TYR A 14 17.83 -9.02 19.48
N ASN A 15 17.05 -8.02 19.14
CA ASN A 15 15.91 -7.59 19.94
C ASN A 15 14.80 -8.65 19.99
N HIS A 16 14.51 -9.31 18.87
CA HIS A 16 13.58 -10.46 18.84
C HIS A 16 14.12 -11.59 19.70
N PHE A 17 15.37 -11.97 19.51
CA PHE A 17 16.03 -13.01 20.31
C PHE A 17 15.95 -12.71 21.81
N LYS A 18 16.21 -11.47 22.26
CA LYS A 18 16.09 -11.08 23.68
C LYS A 18 14.66 -11.23 24.22
N ARG A 19 13.66 -10.86 23.42
CA ARG A 19 12.26 -10.95 23.83
C ARG A 19 11.80 -12.40 24.03
N ASP A 20 12.31 -13.30 23.21
CA ASP A 20 11.94 -14.71 23.22
C ASP A 20 12.80 -15.53 24.20
N GLN A 21 13.75 -14.92 24.91
CA GLN A 21 14.59 -15.61 25.90
C GLN A 21 13.82 -16.04 27.14
N ILE A 22 13.79 -17.36 27.40
CA ILE A 22 13.16 -17.97 28.58
C ILE A 22 14.17 -18.17 29.74
N PHE A 23 15.48 -18.14 29.45
CA PHE A 23 16.53 -18.47 30.43
C PHE A 23 17.37 -17.25 30.82
N GLU A 24 17.66 -17.10 32.12
CA GLU A 24 18.64 -16.11 32.59
C GLU A 24 20.06 -16.49 32.12
N ILE A 25 20.75 -15.50 31.56
CA ILE A 25 22.11 -15.67 31.02
C ILE A 25 23.11 -15.61 32.18
N THR A 26 23.83 -16.72 32.39
CA THR A 26 25.05 -16.71 33.21
C THR A 26 26.20 -16.24 32.33
N SER A 27 26.72 -15.03 32.56
CA SER A 27 27.72 -14.37 31.70
C SER A 27 29.05 -15.14 31.63
N PHE A 28 29.40 -15.64 30.45
CA PHE A 28 30.73 -16.16 30.13
C PHE A 28 31.67 -15.05 29.62
N ASN A 29 32.44 -14.47 30.50
CA ASN A 29 33.39 -13.36 30.15
C ASN A 29 34.56 -13.78 29.24
N SER A 30 34.62 -15.02 28.76
CA SER A 30 35.88 -15.56 28.22
C SER A 30 35.96 -15.69 26.68
N ALA A 31 34.86 -15.46 25.93
CA ALA A 31 34.84 -15.68 24.46
C ALA A 31 34.89 -14.37 23.63
N ASN A 32 35.09 -13.22 24.27
CA ASN A 32 35.16 -11.89 23.61
C ASN A 32 36.28 -11.72 22.58
N TYR A 33 37.22 -12.65 22.49
CA TYR A 33 38.33 -12.64 21.52
C TYR A 33 37.97 -13.33 20.19
N LEU A 34 36.80 -14.00 20.09
CA LEU A 34 36.40 -14.68 18.88
C LEU A 34 35.67 -13.72 17.93
N SER A 35 35.87 -13.92 16.62
CA SER A 35 35.08 -13.18 15.61
C SER A 35 33.65 -13.68 15.57
N SER A 36 32.72 -12.82 15.13
CA SER A 36 31.31 -13.17 14.93
C SER A 36 31.12 -14.41 14.07
N THR A 37 31.90 -14.57 13.00
CA THR A 37 31.86 -15.76 12.14
C THR A 37 32.23 -17.05 12.86
N ARG A 38 33.20 -17.01 13.75
CA ARG A 38 33.58 -18.19 14.56
C ARG A 38 32.51 -18.51 15.61
N LEU A 39 31.92 -17.52 16.23
CA LEU A 39 30.81 -17.68 17.17
C LEU A 39 29.58 -18.28 16.48
N LEU A 40 29.24 -17.80 15.28
CA LEU A 40 28.16 -18.37 14.47
C LEU A 40 28.40 -19.85 14.15
N ASN A 41 29.61 -20.20 13.70
CA ASN A 41 29.93 -21.59 13.39
C ASN A 41 29.85 -22.51 14.63
N LEU A 42 30.31 -22.03 15.80
CA LEU A 42 30.18 -22.76 17.04
C LEU A 42 28.71 -22.93 17.42
N TRP A 43 27.92 -21.86 17.39
CA TRP A 43 26.48 -21.93 17.65
C TRP A 43 25.80 -22.98 16.78
N LEU A 44 25.98 -22.93 15.44
CA LEU A 44 25.39 -23.88 14.51
C LEU A 44 25.82 -25.33 14.78
N GLN A 45 27.09 -25.56 15.17
CA GLN A 45 27.56 -26.91 15.55
C GLN A 45 26.88 -27.42 16.80
N PHE A 46 26.71 -26.58 17.83
CA PHE A 46 26.04 -26.96 19.07
C PHE A 46 24.53 -27.18 18.84
N GLN A 47 23.90 -26.36 18.02
CA GLN A 47 22.50 -26.51 17.65
C GLN A 47 22.27 -27.83 16.88
N ALA A 48 23.06 -28.09 15.85
CA ALA A 48 22.96 -29.34 15.08
C ALA A 48 23.21 -30.59 15.92
N TYR A 49 24.02 -30.48 16.98
CA TYR A 49 24.20 -31.59 17.94
C TYR A 49 22.96 -31.77 18.82
N ALA A 50 22.35 -30.69 19.32
CA ALA A 50 21.13 -30.74 20.12
C ALA A 50 19.95 -31.39 19.35
N GLU A 51 19.79 -31.07 18.07
CA GLU A 51 18.75 -31.63 17.20
C GLU A 51 18.94 -33.13 16.92
N LYS A 52 20.20 -33.61 16.81
CA LYS A 52 20.50 -35.04 16.59
C LYS A 52 20.28 -35.93 17.82
N ASP A 53 20.34 -35.39 19.03
CA ASP A 53 20.16 -36.13 20.27
C ASP A 53 18.69 -36.62 20.49
N VAL A 54 17.74 -36.11 19.68
CA VAL A 54 16.34 -36.56 19.67
C VAL A 54 16.17 -37.95 18.99
N ILE A 55 17.11 -38.34 18.12
CA ILE A 55 17.07 -39.62 17.40
C ILE A 55 18.14 -40.57 17.98
N VAL A 56 17.73 -41.50 18.84
CA VAL A 56 18.64 -42.52 19.41
C VAL A 56 19.18 -43.41 18.28
N PRO A 57 20.50 -43.40 18.01
CA PRO A 57 21.07 -44.24 16.95
C PRO A 57 20.98 -45.73 17.31
N LYS A 58 20.38 -46.55 16.45
CA LYS A 58 20.27 -48.01 16.64
C LYS A 58 21.57 -48.75 16.33
N GLU A 59 22.48 -48.18 15.55
CA GLU A 59 23.68 -48.84 15.07
C GLU A 59 24.93 -48.47 15.90
N TRP A 60 25.81 -49.46 16.13
CA TRP A 60 27.02 -49.31 16.93
C TRP A 60 27.98 -48.23 16.43
N TRP A 61 28.19 -48.11 15.11
CA TRP A 61 29.03 -47.09 14.49
C TRP A 61 28.55 -45.67 14.78
N ASN A 62 27.24 -45.46 14.78
CA ASN A 62 26.64 -44.16 15.05
C ASN A 62 26.79 -43.75 16.54
N LYS A 63 26.87 -44.75 17.47
CA LYS A 63 27.18 -44.48 18.88
C LYS A 63 28.64 -44.02 19.06
N CYS A 64 29.59 -44.62 18.35
CA CYS A 64 31.00 -44.21 18.36
C CYS A 64 31.20 -42.80 17.79
N LEU A 65 30.52 -42.44 16.70
CA LEU A 65 30.54 -41.10 16.10
C LEU A 65 29.95 -40.04 17.05
N ALA A 66 28.84 -40.35 17.71
CA ALA A 66 28.23 -39.49 18.72
C ALA A 66 29.15 -39.26 19.94
N ALA A 67 29.86 -40.31 20.41
CA ALA A 67 30.85 -40.19 21.49
C ALA A 67 32.06 -39.33 21.10
N LEU A 68 32.55 -39.45 19.86
CA LEU A 68 33.61 -38.62 19.30
C LEU A 68 33.18 -37.15 19.14
N GLN A 69 31.98 -36.88 18.67
CA GLN A 69 31.40 -35.53 18.60
C GLN A 69 31.24 -34.91 19.98
N TRP A 70 30.73 -35.68 20.94
CA TRP A 70 30.63 -35.26 22.34
C TRP A 70 32.00 -34.90 22.96
N TRP A 71 33.02 -35.75 22.75
CA TRP A 71 34.39 -35.49 23.23
C TRP A 71 34.96 -34.22 22.61
N TRP A 72 34.77 -34.01 21.28
CA TRP A 72 35.20 -32.82 20.55
C TRP A 72 34.51 -31.55 21.07
N MET A 73 33.23 -31.60 21.32
CA MET A 73 32.46 -30.47 21.86
C MET A 73 32.89 -30.13 23.30
N ASN A 74 33.19 -31.12 24.13
CA ASN A 74 33.78 -30.90 25.45
C ASN A 74 35.13 -30.20 25.36
N LEU A 75 35.94 -30.54 24.38
CA LEU A 75 37.24 -29.94 24.14
C LEU A 75 37.10 -28.50 23.72
N ILE A 76 36.18 -28.18 22.80
CA ILE A 76 35.82 -26.83 22.40
C ILE A 76 35.28 -26.04 23.61
N GLY A 77 34.34 -26.57 24.36
CA GLY A 77 33.79 -25.92 25.54
C GLY A 77 34.88 -25.56 26.56
N ARG A 78 35.83 -26.46 26.81
CA ARG A 78 36.88 -26.28 27.80
C ARG A 78 38.00 -25.36 27.35
N TYR A 79 38.47 -25.46 26.09
CA TYR A 79 39.65 -24.71 25.60
C TYR A 79 39.28 -23.47 24.83
N VAL A 80 38.15 -23.45 24.15
CA VAL A 80 37.73 -22.29 23.32
C VAL A 80 36.76 -21.41 24.10
N LEU A 81 35.76 -22.00 24.78
CA LEU A 81 34.77 -21.25 25.56
C LEU A 81 35.16 -21.06 27.01
N LYS A 82 36.26 -21.73 27.49
CA LYS A 82 36.75 -21.68 28.87
C LYS A 82 35.66 -21.95 29.91
N LEU A 83 34.77 -22.86 29.65
CA LEU A 83 33.71 -23.28 30.58
C LEU A 83 34.33 -23.92 31.84
N ASN A 84 34.00 -23.39 33.02
CA ASN A 84 34.51 -23.91 34.31
C ASN A 84 33.83 -25.19 34.79
N SER A 85 32.69 -25.57 34.19
CA SER A 85 31.93 -26.76 34.49
C SER A 85 32.08 -27.84 33.41
N LYS A 86 31.97 -29.12 33.79
CA LYS A 86 31.85 -30.20 32.83
C LYS A 86 30.61 -29.97 31.96
N PHE A 87 30.82 -30.14 30.67
CA PHE A 87 29.74 -30.05 29.69
C PHE A 87 28.68 -31.11 30.03
N ASP A 88 27.50 -30.67 30.48
CA ASP A 88 26.38 -31.53 30.77
C ASP A 88 25.26 -31.30 29.74
N LYS A 89 24.57 -32.37 29.36
CA LYS A 89 23.45 -32.27 28.39
C LYS A 89 22.35 -31.31 28.84
N HIS A 90 22.15 -31.16 30.15
CA HIS A 90 21.16 -30.25 30.72
C HIS A 90 21.50 -28.76 30.51
N ASN A 91 22.79 -28.44 30.26
CA ASN A 91 23.24 -27.07 30.07
C ASN A 91 23.38 -26.69 28.59
N LEU A 92 23.07 -27.60 27.65
CA LEU A 92 23.26 -27.40 26.22
C LEU A 92 22.44 -26.19 25.67
N SER A 93 21.19 -26.09 26.08
CA SER A 93 20.31 -24.97 25.69
C SER A 93 20.85 -23.61 26.19
N ALA A 94 21.36 -23.58 27.43
CA ALA A 94 21.96 -22.36 27.99
C ALA A 94 23.22 -21.94 27.23
N ILE A 95 24.08 -22.94 26.85
CA ILE A 95 25.29 -22.66 26.06
C ILE A 95 24.94 -22.15 24.66
N ILE A 96 23.94 -22.71 24.00
CA ILE A 96 23.45 -22.24 22.69
C ILE A 96 22.97 -20.79 22.81
N THR A 97 22.14 -20.47 23.80
CA THR A 97 21.61 -19.14 24.06
C THR A 97 22.73 -18.13 24.31
N GLU A 98 23.75 -18.53 25.07
CA GLU A 98 24.94 -17.70 25.33
C GLU A 98 25.76 -17.46 24.07
N LEU A 99 26.02 -18.49 23.26
CA LEU A 99 26.72 -18.34 21.97
C LEU A 99 25.95 -17.43 21.01
N GLN A 100 24.64 -17.50 20.99
CA GLN A 100 23.79 -16.56 20.22
C GLN A 100 23.97 -15.12 20.72
N THR A 101 23.91 -14.90 22.03
CA THR A 101 24.09 -13.59 22.64
C THR A 101 25.47 -13.01 22.29
N LEU A 102 26.54 -13.80 22.47
CA LEU A 102 27.91 -13.39 22.13
C LEU A 102 28.07 -13.10 20.63
N TYR A 103 27.44 -13.90 19.77
CA TYR A 103 27.45 -13.66 18.34
C TYR A 103 26.84 -12.30 17.98
N TYR A 104 25.65 -12.00 18.50
CA TYR A 104 24.99 -10.73 18.21
C TYR A 104 25.80 -9.54 18.74
N HIS A 105 26.29 -9.61 19.96
CA HIS A 105 27.13 -8.56 20.52
C HIS A 105 28.37 -8.32 19.67
N ARG A 106 29.11 -9.38 19.33
CA ARG A 106 30.34 -9.24 18.54
C ARG A 106 30.08 -8.79 17.13
N LYS A 107 29.00 -9.24 16.51
CA LYS A 107 28.60 -8.81 15.15
C LYS A 107 28.26 -7.32 15.12
N ILE A 108 27.51 -6.84 16.11
CA ILE A 108 27.18 -5.42 16.27
C ILE A 108 28.44 -4.57 16.47
N GLU A 109 29.38 -5.00 17.32
CA GLU A 109 30.67 -4.32 17.52
C GLU A 109 31.48 -4.24 16.22
N GLU A 110 31.66 -5.37 15.51
CA GLU A 110 32.42 -5.43 14.24
C GLU A 110 31.80 -4.51 13.17
N LEU A 111 30.47 -4.44 13.10
CA LEU A 111 29.77 -3.57 12.16
C LEU A 111 29.91 -2.10 12.53
N ASN A 112 29.85 -1.74 13.82
CA ASN A 112 30.06 -0.39 14.30
C ASN A 112 31.50 0.09 14.06
N GLU A 113 32.50 -0.76 14.32
CA GLU A 113 33.90 -0.47 14.01
C GLU A 113 34.10 -0.25 12.51
N ARG A 114 33.51 -1.12 11.68
CA ARG A 114 33.58 -0.99 10.23
C ARG A 114 32.91 0.29 9.72
N ILE A 115 31.75 0.65 10.25
CA ILE A 115 31.04 1.89 9.90
C ILE A 115 31.90 3.10 10.29
N THR A 116 32.47 3.10 11.49
CA THR A 116 33.32 4.19 11.99
C THR A 116 34.56 4.37 11.11
N ASN A 117 35.24 3.28 10.76
CA ASN A 117 36.41 3.30 9.88
C ASN A 117 36.06 3.83 8.47
N LEU A 118 34.98 3.36 7.87
CA LEU A 118 34.52 3.85 6.57
C LEU A 118 34.09 5.33 6.62
N GLN A 119 33.46 5.78 7.70
CA GLN A 119 33.11 7.20 7.88
C GLN A 119 34.35 8.08 8.03
N ALA A 120 35.38 7.61 8.75
CA ALA A 120 36.65 8.31 8.88
C ALA A 120 37.35 8.41 7.52
N GLU A 121 37.39 7.32 6.76
CA GLU A 121 37.94 7.30 5.40
C GLU A 121 37.18 8.26 4.46
N LEU A 122 35.86 8.25 4.45
CA LEU A 122 35.02 9.16 3.65
C LEU A 122 35.28 10.64 4.02
N LYS A 123 35.51 10.94 5.29
CA LYS A 123 35.86 12.31 5.73
C LYS A 123 37.18 12.79 5.16
N THR A 124 38.17 11.91 5.00
CA THR A 124 39.49 12.29 4.44
C THR A 124 39.39 12.68 2.98
N TYR A 125 38.50 12.07 2.21
CA TYR A 125 38.30 12.37 0.78
C TYR A 125 37.43 13.61 0.51
N ASN A 126 36.74 14.16 1.53
CA ASN A 126 35.85 15.31 1.39
C ASN A 126 34.99 15.25 0.13
N ALA A 127 34.36 14.08 -0.09
CA ALA A 127 33.66 13.72 -1.34
C ALA A 127 32.69 14.80 -1.81
N LYS A 128 31.98 15.48 -0.89
CA LYS A 128 31.02 16.55 -1.21
C LYS A 128 31.72 17.76 -1.86
N THR A 129 32.88 18.15 -1.36
CA THR A 129 33.63 19.28 -1.91
C THR A 129 34.19 18.95 -3.30
N GLU A 130 34.74 17.73 -3.47
CA GLU A 130 35.25 17.29 -4.77
C GLU A 130 34.12 17.11 -5.81
N LEU A 131 32.95 16.62 -5.40
CA LEU A 131 31.79 16.53 -6.28
C LEU A 131 31.30 17.91 -6.72
N ASN A 132 31.22 18.87 -5.81
CA ASN A 132 30.86 20.25 -6.14
C ASN A 132 31.87 20.85 -7.11
N ARG A 133 33.17 20.66 -6.87
CA ARG A 133 34.24 21.12 -7.75
C ARG A 133 34.15 20.49 -9.12
N LEU A 134 33.90 19.19 -9.20
CA LEU A 134 33.65 18.47 -10.48
C LEU A 134 32.46 19.07 -11.23
N THR A 135 31.36 19.34 -10.53
CA THR A 135 30.17 19.96 -11.10
C THR A 135 30.46 21.35 -11.64
N GLU A 136 31.17 22.19 -10.90
CA GLU A 136 31.57 23.54 -11.32
C GLU A 136 32.48 23.51 -12.56
N VAL A 137 33.53 22.69 -12.54
CA VAL A 137 34.47 22.56 -13.66
C VAL A 137 33.77 21.97 -14.91
N SER A 138 32.95 20.94 -14.72
CA SER A 138 32.15 20.35 -15.81
C SER A 138 31.19 21.39 -16.44
N MET A 139 30.54 22.19 -15.61
CA MET A 139 29.66 23.25 -16.07
C MET A 139 30.43 24.37 -16.82
N GLN A 140 31.61 24.74 -16.35
CA GLN A 140 32.47 25.71 -17.03
C GLN A 140 32.92 25.17 -18.38
N LEU A 141 33.36 23.92 -18.46
CA LEU A 141 33.74 23.25 -19.71
C LEU A 141 32.58 23.17 -20.69
N PHE A 142 31.39 22.80 -20.20
CA PHE A 142 30.17 22.75 -20.99
C PHE A 142 29.81 24.12 -21.56
N LYS A 143 29.79 25.18 -20.73
CA LYS A 143 29.53 26.54 -21.19
C LYS A 143 30.56 27.04 -22.19
N ALA A 144 31.84 26.75 -21.99
CA ALA A 144 32.91 27.10 -22.91
C ALA A 144 32.75 26.38 -24.27
N SER A 145 32.37 25.10 -24.25
CA SER A 145 32.11 24.32 -25.45
C SER A 145 30.90 24.84 -26.23
N LEU A 146 29.82 25.19 -25.53
CA LEU A 146 28.64 25.82 -26.12
C LEU A 146 28.97 27.19 -26.72
N PHE A 147 29.76 28.02 -26.01
CA PHE A 147 30.19 29.33 -26.50
C PHE A 147 31.08 29.20 -27.74
N LYS A 148 32.01 28.24 -27.75
CA LYS A 148 32.86 27.95 -28.92
C LYS A 148 32.02 27.55 -30.13
N LYS A 149 30.98 26.73 -29.95
CA LYS A 149 30.12 26.26 -31.02
C LYS A 149 29.10 27.32 -31.51
N TYR A 150 28.47 28.03 -30.60
CA TYR A 150 27.31 28.86 -30.88
C TYR A 150 27.52 30.36 -30.60
N GLY A 151 28.62 30.77 -29.96
CA GLY A 151 28.80 32.13 -29.47
C GLY A 151 28.95 33.21 -30.56
N LYS A 152 29.31 32.80 -31.79
CA LYS A 152 29.49 33.73 -32.94
C LYS A 152 28.35 33.62 -33.98
N GLU A 153 27.47 32.65 -33.88
CA GLU A 153 26.41 32.40 -34.81
C GLU A 153 25.09 33.01 -34.32
N LYS A 154 24.35 33.67 -35.23
CA LYS A 154 22.97 34.09 -34.94
C LYS A 154 22.08 32.85 -34.96
N ARG A 155 21.44 32.57 -33.87
CA ARG A 155 20.44 31.49 -33.80
C ARG A 155 19.32 31.71 -34.80
N LYS A 156 19.00 30.65 -35.54
CA LYS A 156 17.87 30.66 -36.44
C LYS A 156 16.58 30.61 -35.64
N PHE A 157 15.63 31.47 -36.00
CA PHE A 157 14.33 31.48 -35.38
C PHE A 157 13.33 30.69 -36.22
N PHE A 158 12.60 29.77 -35.58
CA PHE A 158 11.56 28.96 -36.22
C PHE A 158 10.20 29.49 -35.78
N SER A 159 9.38 29.94 -36.71
CA SER A 159 8.10 30.62 -36.40
C SER A 159 6.91 29.65 -36.38
N SER A 160 7.05 28.47 -36.97
CA SER A 160 5.97 27.50 -37.07
C SER A 160 6.46 26.04 -36.98
N VAL A 161 5.53 25.14 -36.66
CA VAL A 161 5.77 23.67 -36.68
C VAL A 161 6.20 23.20 -38.08
N ARG A 162 5.71 23.88 -39.13
CA ARG A 162 6.10 23.60 -40.52
C ARG A 162 7.58 23.88 -40.77
N ASP A 163 8.09 24.97 -40.21
CA ASP A 163 9.51 25.35 -40.35
C ASP A 163 10.41 24.33 -39.66
N LEU A 164 9.98 23.80 -38.49
CA LEU A 164 10.69 22.74 -37.77
C LEU A 164 10.81 21.44 -38.61
N ARG A 165 9.79 21.14 -39.41
CA ARG A 165 9.78 19.94 -40.25
C ARG A 165 10.59 20.11 -41.53
N ILE A 166 10.50 21.27 -42.17
CA ILE A 166 11.19 21.54 -43.45
C ILE A 166 12.70 21.64 -43.22
N ASP A 167 13.11 22.34 -42.16
CA ASP A 167 14.51 22.60 -41.86
C ASP A 167 14.96 21.91 -40.59
N TYR A 168 14.60 20.62 -40.47
CA TYR A 168 14.91 19.80 -39.30
C TYR A 168 16.41 19.71 -39.04
N GLN A 169 17.28 19.81 -40.04
CA GLN A 169 18.74 19.77 -39.86
C GLN A 169 19.21 20.96 -39.03
N SER A 170 18.80 22.18 -39.39
CA SER A 170 19.12 23.39 -38.60
C SER A 170 18.51 23.34 -37.19
N VAL A 171 17.34 22.67 -37.04
CA VAL A 171 16.74 22.45 -35.71
C VAL A 171 17.63 21.54 -34.86
N LEU A 172 18.09 20.43 -35.43
CA LEU A 172 18.94 19.46 -34.71
C LEU A 172 20.32 20.04 -34.39
N GLU A 173 20.87 20.91 -35.25
CA GLU A 173 22.12 21.60 -34.96
C GLU A 173 22.00 22.54 -33.75
N GLN A 174 20.85 23.24 -33.60
CA GLN A 174 20.61 24.16 -32.50
C GLN A 174 20.05 23.47 -31.25
N TYR A 175 19.21 22.47 -31.43
CA TYR A 175 18.52 21.70 -30.37
C TYR A 175 18.80 20.21 -30.55
N PRO A 176 19.99 19.74 -30.15
CA PRO A 176 20.40 18.35 -30.35
C PRO A 176 19.63 17.34 -29.49
N VAL A 177 18.88 17.80 -28.49
CA VAL A 177 18.01 16.98 -27.63
C VAL A 177 16.56 17.35 -27.91
N VAL A 178 15.78 16.36 -28.36
CA VAL A 178 14.37 16.51 -28.68
C VAL A 178 13.57 15.58 -27.76
N LEU A 179 12.58 16.15 -27.08
CA LEU A 179 11.66 15.40 -26.21
C LEU A 179 10.36 15.12 -26.98
N SER A 180 9.91 13.86 -26.94
CA SER A 180 8.68 13.43 -27.59
C SER A 180 8.05 12.27 -26.82
N THR A 181 6.75 12.04 -27.05
CA THR A 181 6.15 10.76 -26.69
C THR A 181 6.63 9.67 -27.64
N THR A 182 6.62 8.42 -27.21
CA THR A 182 7.02 7.28 -28.02
C THR A 182 6.27 7.23 -29.34
N PHE A 183 4.96 7.44 -29.30
CA PHE A 183 4.09 7.44 -30.47
C PHE A 183 4.42 8.58 -31.47
N SER A 184 4.76 9.76 -30.98
CA SER A 184 5.04 10.94 -31.82
C SER A 184 6.51 11.04 -32.24
N SER A 185 7.38 10.19 -31.75
CA SER A 185 8.84 10.28 -31.95
C SER A 185 9.23 10.32 -33.43
N ARG A 186 8.59 9.49 -34.26
CA ARG A 186 8.92 9.40 -35.71
C ARG A 186 8.55 10.66 -36.50
N ILE A 187 7.51 11.38 -36.08
CA ILE A 187 6.96 12.53 -36.80
C ILE A 187 7.19 13.88 -36.10
N CYS A 188 7.95 13.89 -34.99
CA CYS A 188 8.13 15.10 -34.17
C CYS A 188 8.84 16.25 -34.92
N LEU A 189 9.79 15.92 -35.80
CA LEU A 189 10.47 16.89 -36.68
C LEU A 189 10.16 16.60 -38.13
N SER A 190 10.70 15.53 -38.69
CA SER A 190 10.55 15.08 -40.08
C SER A 190 10.66 13.55 -40.10
N ASP A 191 10.01 12.92 -41.07
CA ASP A 191 10.15 11.51 -41.37
C ASP A 191 11.56 11.12 -41.85
N GLN A 192 12.36 12.09 -42.29
CA GLN A 192 13.76 11.94 -42.70
C GLN A 192 14.74 12.22 -41.55
N ALA A 193 14.28 12.70 -40.40
CA ALA A 193 15.14 12.99 -39.26
C ALA A 193 15.62 11.68 -38.63
N GLU A 194 16.94 11.52 -38.53
CA GLU A 194 17.60 10.40 -37.87
C GLU A 194 18.45 10.94 -36.71
N PHE A 195 18.24 10.38 -35.52
CA PHE A 195 18.99 10.71 -34.32
C PHE A 195 20.17 9.75 -34.13
N ASP A 196 21.22 10.21 -33.46
CA ASP A 196 22.32 9.32 -33.08
C ASP A 196 21.90 8.35 -31.98
N TYR A 197 21.07 8.81 -31.03
CA TYR A 197 20.58 8.04 -29.90
C TYR A 197 19.09 8.29 -29.65
N LEU A 198 18.36 7.22 -29.42
CA LEU A 198 17.06 7.22 -28.78
C LEU A 198 17.22 6.79 -27.31
N ILE A 199 16.74 7.60 -26.38
CA ILE A 199 16.65 7.22 -24.97
C ILE A 199 15.16 7.07 -24.65
N MET A 200 14.73 5.84 -24.36
CA MET A 200 13.34 5.53 -24.03
C MET A 200 13.24 5.26 -22.54
N ASP A 201 12.57 6.13 -21.82
CA ASP A 201 12.31 5.99 -20.39
C ASP A 201 10.94 5.34 -20.14
N GLU A 202 10.79 4.66 -18.98
CA GLU A 202 9.57 3.93 -18.58
C GLU A 202 9.14 2.89 -19.65
N ALA A 203 10.09 2.21 -20.27
CA ALA A 203 9.84 1.29 -21.37
C ALA A 203 9.01 0.04 -20.99
N SER A 204 8.83 -0.23 -19.71
CA SER A 204 7.86 -1.22 -19.20
C SER A 204 6.41 -0.85 -19.50
N GLN A 205 6.09 0.44 -19.66
CA GLN A 205 4.76 0.93 -20.02
C GLN A 205 4.53 1.08 -21.51
N VAL A 206 5.55 0.87 -22.33
CA VAL A 206 5.47 1.05 -23.77
C VAL A 206 5.02 -0.25 -24.41
N SER A 207 4.06 -0.18 -25.34
CA SER A 207 3.68 -1.32 -26.15
C SER A 207 4.75 -1.67 -27.19
N ILE A 208 4.82 -2.94 -27.63
CA ILE A 208 5.82 -3.39 -28.61
C ILE A 208 5.72 -2.58 -29.90
N GLU A 209 4.51 -2.29 -30.37
CA GLU A 209 4.27 -1.58 -31.62
C GLU A 209 4.81 -0.14 -31.57
N THR A 210 4.51 0.57 -30.48
CA THR A 210 4.96 1.97 -30.33
C THR A 210 6.45 2.05 -30.04
N GLY A 211 7.00 1.07 -29.31
CA GLY A 211 8.44 0.92 -29.11
C GLY A 211 9.19 0.67 -30.42
N ALA A 212 8.69 -0.27 -31.23
CA ALA A 212 9.25 -0.57 -32.55
C ALA A 212 9.22 0.67 -33.48
N LEU A 213 8.11 1.44 -33.47
CA LEU A 213 8.03 2.70 -34.21
C LEU A 213 9.12 3.69 -33.78
N ALA A 214 9.35 3.83 -32.49
CA ALA A 214 10.38 4.73 -31.97
C ALA A 214 11.79 4.29 -32.35
N LEU A 215 12.09 2.99 -32.40
CA LEU A 215 13.39 2.46 -32.84
C LEU A 215 13.78 2.94 -34.25
N THR A 216 12.81 3.20 -35.13
CA THR A 216 13.06 3.69 -36.48
C THR A 216 13.63 5.10 -36.54
N CYS A 217 13.70 5.81 -35.41
CA CYS A 217 14.14 7.20 -35.36
C CYS A 217 15.65 7.36 -35.15
N ALA A 218 16.37 6.33 -34.71
CA ALA A 218 17.77 6.48 -34.30
C ALA A 218 18.65 5.27 -34.63
N LYS A 219 19.96 5.51 -34.66
CA LYS A 219 20.97 4.48 -34.91
C LYS A 219 21.26 3.61 -33.69
N ASN A 220 21.22 4.22 -32.51
CA ASN A 220 21.50 3.57 -31.25
C ASN A 220 20.33 3.79 -30.31
N VAL A 221 20.07 2.84 -29.40
CA VAL A 221 19.00 2.93 -28.43
C VAL A 221 19.49 2.63 -27.02
N VAL A 222 18.99 3.41 -26.07
CA VAL A 222 19.09 3.16 -24.63
C VAL A 222 17.68 2.98 -24.10
N ILE A 223 17.36 1.80 -23.62
CA ILE A 223 16.03 1.46 -23.09
C ILE A 223 16.12 1.44 -21.57
N VAL A 224 15.38 2.32 -20.93
CA VAL A 224 15.32 2.48 -19.47
C VAL A 224 13.94 2.05 -18.98
N GLY A 225 13.90 1.23 -17.93
CA GLY A 225 12.65 0.77 -17.36
C GLY A 225 12.90 -0.31 -16.30
N ASP A 226 11.82 -0.80 -15.74
CA ASP A 226 11.85 -1.79 -14.67
C ASP A 226 10.77 -2.86 -14.94
N THR A 227 11.19 -4.10 -15.15
CA THR A 227 10.29 -5.24 -15.39
C THR A 227 9.50 -5.66 -14.14
N LEU A 228 9.90 -5.17 -12.97
CA LEU A 228 9.24 -5.42 -11.68
C LEU A 228 8.25 -4.31 -11.31
N GLN A 229 8.05 -3.32 -12.20
CA GLN A 229 6.98 -2.33 -12.12
C GLN A 229 5.85 -2.70 -13.09
N LEU A 230 4.76 -1.92 -13.05
CA LEU A 230 3.57 -2.21 -13.85
C LEU A 230 3.91 -2.19 -15.36
N PRO A 231 3.63 -3.28 -16.08
CA PRO A 231 3.84 -3.34 -17.52
C PRO A 231 2.71 -2.65 -18.29
N ASN A 232 2.93 -2.44 -19.60
CA ASN A 232 1.83 -2.16 -20.51
C ASN A 232 0.88 -3.37 -20.56
N ILE A 233 -0.39 -3.15 -20.27
CA ILE A 233 -1.40 -4.22 -20.19
C ILE A 233 -2.39 -4.05 -21.35
N VAL A 234 -2.52 -5.07 -22.16
CA VAL A 234 -3.59 -5.20 -23.14
C VAL A 234 -4.73 -6.01 -22.51
N THR A 235 -5.95 -5.48 -22.57
CA THR A 235 -7.13 -6.08 -21.90
C THR A 235 -8.31 -6.26 -22.86
N GLY A 236 -9.28 -7.04 -22.43
CA GLY A 236 -10.57 -7.17 -23.11
C GLY A 236 -10.52 -7.88 -24.46
N GLU A 237 -11.21 -7.31 -25.46
CA GLU A 237 -11.31 -7.90 -26.80
C GLU A 237 -10.00 -7.84 -27.57
N ASP A 238 -9.20 -6.82 -27.37
CA ASP A 238 -7.93 -6.64 -28.08
C ASP A 238 -6.92 -7.72 -27.65
N LYS A 239 -6.91 -8.07 -26.36
CA LYS A 239 -6.10 -9.21 -25.89
C LYS A 239 -6.50 -10.50 -26.59
N LYS A 240 -7.82 -10.81 -26.66
CA LYS A 240 -8.31 -12.02 -27.33
C LYS A 240 -7.92 -12.08 -28.80
N LYS A 241 -7.95 -10.94 -29.51
CA LYS A 241 -7.54 -10.87 -30.91
C LYS A 241 -6.04 -11.12 -31.07
N LEU A 242 -5.23 -10.50 -30.21
CA LEU A 242 -3.77 -10.69 -30.24
C LEU A 242 -3.39 -12.13 -29.88
N ASP A 243 -4.00 -12.70 -28.84
CA ASP A 243 -3.76 -14.10 -28.44
C ASP A 243 -4.11 -15.07 -29.59
N ALA A 244 -5.18 -14.79 -30.35
CA ALA A 244 -5.56 -15.58 -31.51
C ALA A 244 -4.52 -15.46 -32.65
N ILE A 245 -4.00 -14.27 -32.90
CA ILE A 245 -2.95 -14.03 -33.91
C ILE A 245 -1.65 -14.75 -33.50
N VAL A 246 -1.26 -14.66 -32.22
CA VAL A 246 -0.07 -15.35 -31.70
C VAL A 246 -0.18 -16.87 -31.92
N ALA A 247 -1.36 -17.44 -31.63
CA ALA A 247 -1.62 -18.87 -31.82
C ALA A 247 -1.67 -19.28 -33.31
N GLU A 248 -2.26 -18.45 -34.19
CA GLU A 248 -2.40 -18.73 -35.63
C GLU A 248 -1.06 -18.72 -36.34
N PHE A 249 -0.16 -17.80 -36.00
CA PHE A 249 1.10 -17.59 -36.70
C PHE A 249 2.34 -18.15 -35.97
N ASP A 250 2.13 -18.87 -34.86
CA ASP A 250 3.21 -19.41 -33.99
C ASP A 250 4.29 -18.36 -33.67
N ILE A 251 3.84 -17.20 -33.21
CA ILE A 251 4.70 -16.05 -32.95
C ILE A 251 5.58 -16.35 -31.72
N PRO A 252 6.93 -16.18 -31.82
CA PRO A 252 7.82 -16.38 -30.69
C PRO A 252 7.42 -15.49 -29.48
N SER A 253 7.55 -16.02 -28.27
CA SER A 253 7.10 -15.37 -27.02
C SER A 253 7.64 -13.94 -26.84
N GLY A 254 8.84 -13.63 -27.34
CA GLY A 254 9.40 -12.28 -27.29
C GLY A 254 8.62 -11.24 -28.11
N TYR A 255 7.86 -11.65 -29.11
CA TYR A 255 7.04 -10.76 -29.96
C TYR A 255 5.56 -10.76 -29.60
N ASP A 256 5.18 -11.45 -28.54
CA ASP A 256 3.79 -11.46 -28.06
C ASP A 256 3.40 -10.07 -27.52
N CYS A 257 2.65 -9.32 -28.34
CA CYS A 257 2.18 -7.96 -28.02
C CYS A 257 1.12 -7.94 -26.91
N ALA A 258 0.47 -9.06 -26.60
CA ALA A 258 -0.51 -9.14 -25.54
C ALA A 258 0.11 -9.47 -24.17
N GLY A 259 1.20 -10.24 -24.19
CA GLY A 259 1.87 -10.73 -22.99
C GLY A 259 3.07 -9.90 -22.54
N ASN A 260 3.66 -9.09 -23.42
CA ASN A 260 4.90 -8.37 -23.12
C ASN A 260 4.76 -6.85 -23.32
N SER A 261 5.41 -6.11 -22.43
CA SER A 261 5.79 -4.72 -22.70
C SER A 261 6.98 -4.68 -23.67
N PHE A 262 7.27 -3.50 -24.22
CA PHE A 262 8.44 -3.32 -25.09
C PHE A 262 9.75 -3.69 -24.38
N LEU A 263 9.92 -3.28 -23.11
CA LEU A 263 11.09 -3.65 -22.31
C LEU A 263 11.23 -5.17 -22.16
N GLN A 264 10.14 -5.86 -21.80
CA GLN A 264 10.13 -7.32 -21.63
C GLN A 264 10.45 -8.03 -22.94
N SER A 265 9.87 -7.55 -24.05
CA SER A 265 10.15 -8.03 -25.39
C SER A 265 11.64 -7.95 -25.72
N VAL A 266 12.25 -6.79 -25.52
CA VAL A 266 13.69 -6.58 -25.80
C VAL A 266 14.57 -7.45 -24.92
N CYS A 267 14.27 -7.56 -23.62
CA CYS A 267 15.02 -8.45 -22.71
C CYS A 267 14.93 -9.92 -23.13
N THR A 268 13.79 -10.34 -23.68
CA THR A 268 13.58 -11.73 -24.14
C THR A 268 14.28 -12.00 -25.47
N LEU A 269 14.22 -11.04 -26.40
CA LEU A 269 14.77 -11.21 -27.77
C LEU A 269 16.27 -10.96 -27.84
N LEU A 270 16.80 -10.10 -26.97
CA LEU A 270 18.21 -9.69 -26.95
C LEU A 270 18.85 -9.95 -25.59
N PRO A 271 18.93 -11.21 -25.12
CA PRO A 271 19.44 -11.53 -23.78
C PRO A 271 20.92 -11.14 -23.61
N ASP A 272 21.70 -11.07 -24.68
CA ASP A 272 23.12 -10.70 -24.67
C ASP A 272 23.35 -9.17 -24.75
N ALA A 273 22.29 -8.37 -24.86
CA ALA A 273 22.42 -6.90 -24.85
C ALA A 273 22.96 -6.41 -23.50
N PRO A 274 23.87 -5.41 -23.49
CA PRO A 274 24.39 -4.87 -22.24
C PRO A 274 23.28 -4.37 -21.34
N GLN A 275 23.21 -4.89 -20.11
CA GLN A 275 22.23 -4.49 -19.09
C GLN A 275 22.95 -3.94 -17.86
N THR A 276 22.49 -2.79 -17.36
CA THR A 276 23.03 -2.16 -16.17
C THR A 276 21.90 -1.88 -15.19
N LEU A 277 21.96 -2.51 -14.02
CA LEU A 277 21.03 -2.23 -12.93
C LEU A 277 21.43 -0.94 -12.21
N LEU A 278 20.54 0.05 -12.17
CA LEU A 278 20.70 1.25 -11.35
C LEU A 278 20.31 0.90 -9.92
N ARG A 279 21.32 0.73 -9.07
CA ARG A 279 21.13 0.17 -7.72
C ARG A 279 20.87 1.22 -6.66
N GLU A 280 21.28 2.46 -6.88
CA GLU A 280 21.18 3.51 -5.87
C GLU A 280 19.78 4.10 -5.81
N HIS A 281 19.16 4.03 -4.61
CA HIS A 281 17.80 4.53 -4.37
C HIS A 281 17.85 5.78 -3.47
N TYR A 282 17.33 6.90 -3.98
CA TYR A 282 17.39 8.23 -3.33
C TYR A 282 16.03 8.81 -2.96
N ARG A 283 14.94 8.07 -3.15
CA ARG A 283 13.56 8.61 -3.03
C ARG A 283 12.91 8.26 -1.70
N CYS A 284 12.67 7.00 -1.47
CA CYS A 284 11.86 6.53 -0.36
C CYS A 284 12.65 6.42 0.93
N HIS A 285 11.97 6.63 2.06
CA HIS A 285 12.53 6.35 3.37
C HIS A 285 13.02 4.88 3.45
N PRO A 286 14.14 4.59 4.14
CA PRO A 286 14.72 3.25 4.20
C PRO A 286 13.72 2.16 4.60
N ARG A 287 12.92 2.39 5.63
CA ARG A 287 11.92 1.42 6.13
C ARG A 287 10.84 1.07 5.12
N ILE A 288 10.54 1.98 4.19
CA ILE A 288 9.53 1.75 3.14
C ILE A 288 10.14 0.89 2.04
N ILE A 289 11.28 1.32 1.50
CA ILE A 289 11.84 0.69 0.31
C ILE A 289 12.55 -0.65 0.62
N ASP A 290 12.95 -0.90 1.87
CA ASP A 290 13.63 -2.14 2.25
C ASP A 290 12.73 -3.38 2.04
N PHE A 291 11.42 -3.24 2.22
CA PHE A 291 10.48 -4.30 1.85
C PHE A 291 10.58 -4.64 0.35
N CYS A 292 10.47 -3.62 -0.51
CA CYS A 292 10.59 -3.82 -1.96
C CYS A 292 11.97 -4.38 -2.33
N ASN A 293 13.03 -3.87 -1.70
CA ASN A 293 14.40 -4.32 -1.92
C ASN A 293 14.54 -5.83 -1.65
N ARG A 294 14.03 -6.30 -0.52
CA ARG A 294 14.10 -7.72 -0.14
C ARG A 294 13.16 -8.59 -1.00
N LYS A 295 11.94 -8.12 -1.19
CA LYS A 295 10.89 -8.91 -1.86
C LYS A 295 11.11 -9.01 -3.37
N PHE A 296 11.42 -7.88 -4.03
CA PHE A 296 11.43 -7.79 -5.49
C PHE A 296 12.84 -7.70 -6.07
N TYR A 297 13.78 -7.05 -5.39
CA TYR A 297 15.12 -6.78 -5.93
C TYR A 297 16.23 -7.63 -5.30
N SER A 298 15.88 -8.68 -4.54
CA SER A 298 16.83 -9.63 -3.91
C SER A 298 17.93 -8.94 -3.08
N GLY A 299 17.61 -7.81 -2.43
CA GLY A 299 18.57 -7.02 -1.66
C GLY A 299 19.57 -6.22 -2.52
N GLY A 300 19.32 -6.12 -3.84
CA GLY A 300 20.25 -5.48 -4.78
C GLY A 300 20.31 -3.96 -4.71
N LEU A 301 19.31 -3.27 -4.12
CA LEU A 301 19.28 -1.82 -4.03
C LEU A 301 20.18 -1.30 -2.92
N LEU A 302 20.86 -0.18 -3.20
CA LEU A 302 21.64 0.61 -2.27
C LEU A 302 20.78 1.78 -1.79
N ILE A 303 20.25 1.70 -0.59
CA ILE A 303 19.37 2.74 -0.04
C ILE A 303 20.26 3.89 0.43
N MET A 304 20.15 5.05 -0.23
CA MET A 304 20.95 6.24 0.01
C MET A 304 20.24 7.28 0.88
N THR A 305 18.96 7.09 1.15
CA THR A 305 18.17 7.93 2.06
C THR A 305 18.48 7.60 3.52
N GLU A 306 18.23 8.56 4.41
CA GLU A 306 18.48 8.41 5.86
C GLU A 306 17.17 8.07 6.58
N ASP A 307 17.29 7.23 7.64
CA ASP A 307 16.19 6.94 8.56
C ASP A 307 16.09 8.09 9.58
N ASP A 308 14.97 8.79 9.60
CA ASP A 308 14.69 9.89 10.54
C ASP A 308 14.13 9.41 11.90
N GLY A 309 14.03 8.10 12.09
CA GLY A 309 13.61 7.46 13.34
C GLY A 309 12.10 7.54 13.64
N LYS A 310 11.28 8.10 12.75
CA LYS A 310 9.83 8.21 12.99
C LYS A 310 9.16 6.84 13.02
N PRO A 311 8.28 6.58 14.01
CA PRO A 311 7.68 5.26 14.20
C PRO A 311 6.71 4.88 13.07
N ASP A 312 5.93 5.84 12.54
CA ASP A 312 4.81 5.58 11.63
C ASP A 312 5.18 5.75 10.14
N THR A 313 6.45 5.61 9.81
CA THR A 313 6.95 5.71 8.42
C THR A 313 6.36 4.62 7.52
N LEU A 314 6.24 3.41 8.05
CA LEU A 314 5.58 2.27 7.41
C LEU A 314 4.58 1.69 8.40
N CYS A 315 3.29 1.75 8.07
CA CYS A 315 2.23 1.31 8.97
C CYS A 315 1.08 0.66 8.22
N ALA A 316 0.27 -0.09 8.96
CA ALA A 316 -0.95 -0.69 8.44
C ALA A 316 -2.12 -0.49 9.43
N ILE A 317 -3.32 -0.32 8.88
CA ILE A 317 -4.56 -0.28 9.65
C ILE A 317 -5.49 -1.37 9.10
N LYS A 318 -5.89 -2.29 9.96
CA LYS A 318 -6.88 -3.32 9.66
C LYS A 318 -8.26 -2.79 10.01
N THR A 319 -9.19 -2.78 9.05
CA THR A 319 -10.59 -2.41 9.31
C THR A 319 -11.26 -3.48 10.19
N VAL A 320 -12.37 -3.14 10.82
CA VAL A 320 -13.20 -4.14 11.52
C VAL A 320 -13.57 -5.25 10.53
N PRO A 321 -13.47 -6.55 10.94
CA PRO A 321 -13.83 -7.66 10.07
C PRO A 321 -15.29 -7.57 9.60
N GLY A 322 -15.53 -7.88 8.32
CA GLY A 322 -16.87 -7.84 7.72
C GLY A 322 -16.83 -7.90 6.20
N HIS A 323 -18.03 -7.95 5.59
CA HIS A 323 -18.18 -7.87 4.14
C HIS A 323 -18.51 -6.42 3.74
N HIS A 324 -17.47 -5.56 3.76
CA HIS A 324 -17.60 -4.12 3.51
C HIS A 324 -17.47 -3.78 2.02
N ALA A 325 -16.73 -4.58 1.25
CA ALA A 325 -16.52 -4.37 -0.17
C ALA A 325 -17.81 -4.62 -1.00
N ARG A 326 -18.10 -3.71 -1.93
CA ARG A 326 -19.23 -3.79 -2.86
C ARG A 326 -18.82 -3.34 -4.26
N LYS A 327 -18.72 -4.25 -5.23
CA LYS A 327 -18.38 -3.93 -6.62
C LYS A 327 -17.10 -3.07 -6.73
N HIS A 328 -16.03 -3.48 -6.05
CA HIS A 328 -14.75 -2.75 -6.01
C HIS A 328 -14.79 -1.37 -5.33
N TYR A 329 -15.67 -1.22 -4.36
CA TYR A 329 -15.84 -0.06 -3.50
C TYR A 329 -15.96 -0.49 -2.04
N ASN A 330 -15.27 0.20 -1.14
CA ASN A 330 -15.27 -0.08 0.30
C ASN A 330 -15.34 1.22 1.10
N GLN A 331 -16.55 1.58 1.56
CA GLN A 331 -16.77 2.79 2.35
C GLN A 331 -16.04 2.74 3.69
N ARG A 332 -15.92 1.56 4.30
CA ARG A 332 -15.24 1.42 5.58
C ARG A 332 -13.77 1.82 5.50
N GLU A 333 -13.08 1.46 4.43
CA GLU A 333 -11.71 1.91 4.22
C GLU A 333 -11.63 3.42 4.00
N ILE A 334 -12.61 4.04 3.30
CA ILE A 334 -12.68 5.50 3.12
C ILE A 334 -12.85 6.20 4.47
N ASP A 335 -13.75 5.71 5.33
CA ASP A 335 -13.99 6.27 6.65
C ASP A 335 -12.72 6.17 7.52
N VAL A 336 -12.04 5.02 7.51
CA VAL A 336 -10.76 4.81 8.21
C VAL A 336 -9.68 5.78 7.69
N ILE A 337 -9.57 5.92 6.38
CA ILE A 337 -8.61 6.85 5.76
C ILE A 337 -8.89 8.28 6.22
N ARG A 338 -10.15 8.73 6.18
CA ARG A 338 -10.55 10.08 6.56
C ARG A 338 -10.32 10.34 8.05
N ASP A 339 -10.85 9.48 8.92
CA ASP A 339 -11.02 9.76 10.35
C ASP A 339 -9.85 9.26 11.20
N GLU A 340 -9.15 8.19 10.78
CA GLU A 340 -8.03 7.61 11.55
C GLU A 340 -6.66 7.85 10.91
N VAL A 341 -6.56 8.07 9.59
CA VAL A 341 -5.27 8.34 8.95
C VAL A 341 -5.07 9.83 8.74
N ILE A 342 -5.93 10.47 7.93
CA ILE A 342 -5.77 11.87 7.52
C ILE A 342 -5.92 12.82 8.70
N ALA A 343 -6.91 12.59 9.58
CA ALA A 343 -7.15 13.41 10.75
C ALA A 343 -5.95 13.53 11.71
N HIS A 344 -5.03 12.58 11.67
CA HIS A 344 -3.83 12.57 12.51
C HIS A 344 -2.56 13.05 11.78
N LEU A 345 -2.67 13.44 10.49
CA LEU A 345 -1.55 13.98 9.74
C LEU A 345 -1.50 15.51 9.87
N PRO A 346 -0.30 16.13 9.82
CA PRO A 346 -0.16 17.57 9.76
C PRO A 346 -0.88 18.16 8.54
N GLU A 347 -1.56 19.30 8.69
CA GLU A 347 -2.38 19.96 7.64
C GLU A 347 -1.66 20.22 6.30
N GLN A 348 -0.33 20.41 6.33
CA GLN A 348 0.46 20.71 5.13
C GLN A 348 1.14 19.47 4.53
N THR A 349 0.70 18.26 4.88
CA THR A 349 1.31 17.03 4.36
C THR A 349 0.89 16.82 2.90
N ASP A 350 1.86 16.56 2.01
CA ASP A 350 1.60 16.18 0.62
C ASP A 350 1.16 14.70 0.58
N ILE A 351 -0.17 14.49 0.43
CA ILE A 351 -0.82 13.18 0.53
C ILE A 351 -1.31 12.74 -0.84
N GLY A 352 -1.13 11.45 -1.14
CA GLY A 352 -1.80 10.75 -2.24
C GLY A 352 -2.50 9.49 -1.73
N ILE A 353 -3.68 9.23 -2.26
CA ILE A 353 -4.41 7.99 -1.99
C ILE A 353 -4.40 7.13 -3.24
N ILE A 354 -3.98 5.89 -3.11
CA ILE A 354 -3.91 4.94 -4.21
C ILE A 354 -4.75 3.70 -3.92
N THR A 355 -5.31 3.12 -4.97
CA THR A 355 -6.15 1.94 -4.87
C THR A 355 -6.07 1.14 -6.18
N PRO A 356 -6.37 -0.17 -6.18
CA PRO A 356 -6.44 -0.96 -7.40
C PRO A 356 -7.60 -0.56 -8.33
N TYR A 357 -8.71 -0.01 -7.80
CA TYR A 357 -9.99 0.08 -8.49
C TYR A 357 -10.46 1.51 -8.78
N ASN A 358 -10.93 1.76 -10.01
CA ASN A 358 -11.46 3.08 -10.41
C ASN A 358 -12.70 3.50 -9.59
N VAL A 359 -13.60 2.57 -9.26
CA VAL A 359 -14.81 2.87 -8.46
C VAL A 359 -14.44 3.45 -7.09
N GLN A 360 -13.40 2.91 -6.45
CA GLN A 360 -12.88 3.45 -5.19
C GLN A 360 -12.27 4.83 -5.37
N VAL A 361 -11.56 5.06 -6.48
CA VAL A 361 -11.01 6.39 -6.82
C VAL A 361 -12.11 7.43 -6.96
N ASP A 362 -13.20 7.10 -7.66
CA ASP A 362 -14.31 8.03 -7.89
C ASP A 362 -14.96 8.45 -6.56
N GLU A 363 -15.16 7.48 -5.65
CA GLU A 363 -15.72 7.75 -4.33
C GLU A 363 -14.76 8.52 -3.40
N LEU A 364 -13.48 8.17 -3.41
CA LEU A 364 -12.44 8.93 -2.70
C LEU A 364 -12.39 10.38 -3.18
N SER A 365 -12.41 10.60 -4.49
CA SER A 365 -12.38 11.95 -5.08
C SER A 365 -13.63 12.75 -4.72
N ARG A 366 -14.79 12.10 -4.60
CA ARG A 366 -16.05 12.75 -4.20
C ARG A 366 -16.04 13.13 -2.72
N GLN A 367 -15.55 12.26 -1.84
CA GLN A 367 -15.58 12.45 -0.39
C GLN A 367 -14.38 13.25 0.14
N LEU A 368 -13.23 13.16 -0.54
CA LEU A 368 -11.97 13.81 -0.16
C LEU A 368 -11.39 14.63 -1.34
N PRO A 369 -12.13 15.64 -1.86
CA PRO A 369 -11.78 16.36 -3.08
C PRO A 369 -10.47 17.16 -2.99
N ALA A 370 -9.99 17.44 -1.78
CA ALA A 370 -8.72 18.15 -1.55
C ALA A 370 -7.48 17.25 -1.69
N ILE A 371 -7.66 15.91 -1.76
CA ILE A 371 -6.57 14.94 -1.79
C ILE A 371 -6.55 14.22 -3.14
N GLU A 372 -5.38 14.16 -3.75
CA GLU A 372 -5.18 13.45 -5.00
C GLU A 372 -5.39 11.94 -4.81
N SER A 373 -6.41 11.39 -5.48
CA SER A 373 -6.73 9.96 -5.49
C SER A 373 -6.62 9.40 -6.90
N ALA A 374 -5.96 8.26 -7.06
CA ALA A 374 -5.84 7.60 -8.36
C ALA A 374 -5.62 6.08 -8.23
N THR A 375 -5.82 5.36 -9.33
CA THR A 375 -5.36 3.97 -9.38
C THR A 375 -3.84 3.90 -9.39
N VAL A 376 -3.27 2.80 -8.91
CA VAL A 376 -1.80 2.60 -8.89
C VAL A 376 -1.19 2.82 -10.28
N HIS A 377 -1.87 2.36 -11.34
CA HIS A 377 -1.43 2.58 -12.73
C HIS A 377 -1.35 4.07 -13.11
N LYS A 378 -2.35 4.86 -12.74
CA LYS A 378 -2.38 6.31 -13.04
C LYS A 378 -1.44 7.11 -12.13
N PHE A 379 -1.01 6.52 -11.01
CA PHE A 379 -0.07 7.13 -10.07
C PHE A 379 1.40 6.83 -10.41
N GLN A 380 1.65 5.94 -11.37
CA GLN A 380 3.00 5.66 -11.84
C GLN A 380 3.68 6.93 -12.40
N GLY A 381 4.96 7.13 -12.10
CA GLY A 381 5.68 8.36 -12.40
C GLY A 381 5.46 9.53 -11.43
N ARG A 382 4.47 9.45 -10.53
CA ARG A 382 4.21 10.45 -9.48
C ARG A 382 4.78 10.00 -8.14
N GLU A 383 4.90 10.93 -7.20
CA GLU A 383 5.38 10.64 -5.85
C GLU A 383 4.78 11.62 -4.84
N LYS A 384 4.61 11.20 -3.60
CA LYS A 384 4.08 12.02 -2.50
C LYS A 384 4.90 11.79 -1.23
N ASP A 385 4.83 12.74 -0.32
CA ASP A 385 5.43 12.56 1.01
C ASP A 385 4.76 11.41 1.75
N THR A 386 3.44 11.35 1.70
CA THR A 386 2.63 10.27 2.29
C THR A 386 1.77 9.61 1.22
N ILE A 387 1.85 8.31 1.13
CA ILE A 387 0.93 7.48 0.33
C ILE A 387 0.07 6.65 1.28
N ILE A 388 -1.22 6.66 1.02
CA ILE A 388 -2.21 5.79 1.67
C ILE A 388 -2.73 4.83 0.61
N MET A 389 -2.60 3.52 0.84
CA MET A 389 -3.11 2.49 -0.07
C MET A 389 -4.39 1.87 0.51
N SER A 390 -5.50 2.01 -0.22
CA SER A 390 -6.77 1.34 0.04
C SER A 390 -6.83 0.06 -0.78
N VAL A 391 -6.89 -1.11 -0.13
CA VAL A 391 -6.91 -2.42 -0.81
C VAL A 391 -8.28 -2.74 -1.37
N VAL A 392 -9.33 -2.30 -0.69
CA VAL A 392 -10.76 -2.44 -1.02
C VAL A 392 -11.32 -3.82 -0.76
N ASP A 393 -10.62 -4.88 -1.15
CA ASP A 393 -11.14 -6.25 -1.12
C ASP A 393 -11.28 -6.78 0.31
N ASP A 394 -12.43 -7.38 0.62
CA ASP A 394 -12.66 -8.09 1.88
C ASP A 394 -11.79 -9.34 1.99
N GLN A 395 -11.57 -10.02 0.87
CA GLN A 395 -10.61 -11.09 0.67
C GLN A 395 -9.66 -10.63 -0.44
N ILE A 396 -8.37 -10.64 -0.17
CA ILE A 396 -7.32 -10.22 -1.11
C ILE A 396 -7.41 -11.09 -2.36
N THR A 397 -7.53 -10.46 -3.53
CA THR A 397 -7.61 -11.11 -4.84
C THR A 397 -6.25 -11.12 -5.53
N GLU A 398 -6.07 -11.97 -6.55
CA GLU A 398 -4.86 -11.97 -7.37
C GLU A 398 -4.58 -10.60 -8.00
N PHE A 399 -5.62 -9.83 -8.31
CA PHE A 399 -5.47 -8.50 -8.91
C PHE A 399 -4.97 -7.46 -7.89
N SER A 400 -5.55 -7.42 -6.68
CA SER A 400 -5.10 -6.50 -5.63
C SER A 400 -3.75 -6.89 -5.03
N ASP A 401 -3.36 -8.17 -5.14
CA ASP A 401 -2.10 -8.74 -4.65
C ASP A 401 -1.00 -8.82 -5.73
N ASP A 402 -1.21 -8.21 -6.89
CA ASP A 402 -0.22 -8.20 -7.97
C ASP A 402 1.12 -7.62 -7.48
N PRO A 403 2.24 -8.33 -7.64
CA PRO A 403 3.54 -7.91 -7.12
C PRO A 403 4.04 -6.59 -7.74
N ASN A 404 3.78 -6.36 -9.02
CA ASN A 404 4.20 -5.14 -9.71
C ASN A 404 3.36 -3.94 -9.25
N LEU A 405 2.06 -4.17 -9.00
CA LEU A 405 1.16 -3.17 -8.44
C LEU A 405 1.63 -2.74 -7.05
N LEU A 406 1.93 -3.70 -6.17
CA LEU A 406 2.37 -3.43 -4.82
C LEU A 406 3.75 -2.74 -4.80
N ASN A 407 4.70 -3.18 -5.63
CA ASN A 407 6.02 -2.56 -5.76
C ASN A 407 5.91 -1.09 -6.18
N VAL A 408 5.08 -0.81 -7.19
CA VAL A 408 4.83 0.57 -7.63
C VAL A 408 4.19 1.38 -6.50
N ALA A 409 3.13 0.84 -5.87
CA ALA A 409 2.40 1.53 -4.81
C ALA A 409 3.31 2.00 -3.66
N ILE A 410 4.13 1.09 -3.13
CA ILE A 410 5.04 1.36 -2.03
C ILE A 410 6.12 2.38 -2.44
N SER A 411 6.71 2.22 -3.62
CA SER A 411 7.79 3.08 -4.11
C SER A 411 7.36 4.51 -4.47
N ARG A 412 6.06 4.85 -4.39
CA ARG A 412 5.56 6.23 -4.56
C ARG A 412 5.69 7.07 -3.28
N ALA A 413 5.85 6.45 -2.13
CA ALA A 413 5.93 7.12 -0.83
C ALA A 413 7.35 7.58 -0.52
N LYS A 414 7.56 8.89 -0.29
CA LYS A 414 8.86 9.43 0.13
C LYS A 414 9.13 9.22 1.60
N LYS A 415 8.17 9.58 2.48
CA LYS A 415 8.35 9.66 3.93
C LYS A 415 7.46 8.71 4.72
N ARG A 416 6.24 8.44 4.22
CA ARG A 416 5.28 7.58 4.91
C ARG A 416 4.45 6.75 3.92
N PHE A 417 4.29 5.48 4.24
CA PHE A 417 3.35 4.59 3.56
C PHE A 417 2.39 3.98 4.59
N CYS A 418 1.10 4.11 4.36
CA CYS A 418 0.05 3.54 5.20
C CYS A 418 -0.82 2.59 4.38
N LEU A 419 -0.87 1.33 4.77
CA LEU A 419 -1.74 0.32 4.17
C LEU A 419 -3.06 0.27 4.94
N VAL A 420 -4.19 0.45 4.26
CA VAL A 420 -5.53 0.21 4.80
C VAL A 420 -6.10 -1.04 4.16
N VAL A 421 -6.42 -2.03 4.97
CA VAL A 421 -6.79 -3.39 4.52
C VAL A 421 -7.89 -3.96 5.39
N SER A 422 -8.68 -4.88 4.86
CA SER A 422 -9.70 -5.60 5.62
C SER A 422 -9.10 -6.36 6.81
N GLY A 423 -9.77 -6.29 7.97
CA GLY A 423 -9.45 -7.08 9.14
C GLY A 423 -9.91 -8.54 9.07
N ASN A 424 -10.51 -8.96 7.97
CA ASN A 424 -10.87 -10.36 7.76
C ASN A 424 -9.62 -11.25 7.73
N GLU A 425 -9.77 -12.49 8.20
CA GLU A 425 -8.75 -13.51 8.02
C GLU A 425 -8.55 -13.79 6.53
N GLN A 426 -7.32 -13.64 6.04
CA GLN A 426 -7.00 -13.82 4.64
C GLN A 426 -6.65 -15.27 4.36
N LEU A 427 -7.31 -15.87 3.38
CA LEU A 427 -7.14 -17.28 3.01
C LEU A 427 -5.87 -17.53 2.19
N LEU A 428 -5.41 -16.51 1.44
CA LEU A 428 -4.25 -16.61 0.57
C LEU A 428 -2.99 -16.07 1.25
N LYS A 429 -1.89 -16.80 1.14
CA LYS A 429 -0.55 -16.28 1.37
C LYS A 429 -0.18 -15.45 0.14
N GLY A 430 0.07 -14.15 0.30
CA GLY A 430 0.33 -13.26 -0.81
C GLY A 430 1.24 -12.10 -0.44
N ASN A 431 1.46 -11.21 -1.39
CA ASN A 431 2.38 -10.08 -1.26
C ASN A 431 1.94 -9.08 -0.18
N ILE A 432 0.63 -8.80 -0.09
CA ILE A 432 0.06 -7.93 0.96
C ILE A 432 0.19 -8.59 2.34
N SER A 433 -0.06 -9.90 2.44
CA SER A 433 0.13 -10.65 3.70
C SER A 433 1.59 -10.65 4.14
N GLU A 434 2.53 -10.76 3.20
CA GLU A 434 3.96 -10.65 3.49
C GLU A 434 4.36 -9.24 3.91
N LEU A 435 3.76 -8.19 3.30
CA LEU A 435 3.96 -6.80 3.73
C LEU A 435 3.47 -6.60 5.18
N LEU A 436 2.28 -7.09 5.52
CA LEU A 436 1.77 -7.04 6.89
C LEU A 436 2.70 -7.75 7.87
N SER A 437 3.15 -8.96 7.54
CA SER A 437 4.11 -9.72 8.34
C SER A 437 5.45 -9.01 8.47
N TYR A 438 5.92 -8.32 7.41
CA TYR A 438 7.12 -7.50 7.44
C TYR A 438 6.96 -6.30 8.38
N ILE A 439 5.81 -5.62 8.35
CA ILE A 439 5.48 -4.49 9.24
C ILE A 439 5.50 -4.97 10.71
N GLU A 440 4.84 -6.08 11.01
CA GLU A 440 4.78 -6.68 12.34
C GLU A 440 6.17 -7.13 12.83
N TYR A 441 6.93 -7.84 11.99
CA TYR A 441 8.28 -8.31 12.32
C TYR A 441 9.24 -7.17 12.66
N ASN A 442 9.18 -6.05 11.93
CA ASN A 442 10.04 -4.89 12.16
C ASN A 442 9.54 -4.00 13.32
N ASN A 443 8.53 -4.42 14.08
CA ASN A 443 7.88 -3.67 15.15
C ASN A 443 7.35 -2.30 14.69
N PHE A 444 6.94 -2.20 13.43
CA PHE A 444 6.23 -1.05 12.92
C PHE A 444 4.74 -1.15 13.30
N THR A 445 4.02 -0.04 13.16
CA THR A 445 2.64 0.05 13.66
C THR A 445 1.68 -0.76 12.77
N VAL A 446 1.05 -1.79 13.34
CA VAL A 446 -0.18 -2.40 12.80
C VAL A 446 -1.27 -2.14 13.83
N SER A 447 -2.29 -1.40 13.47
CA SER A 447 -3.41 -1.05 14.33
C SER A 447 -4.72 -1.62 13.79
N GLU A 448 -5.66 -1.88 14.70
CA GLU A 448 -7.03 -2.20 14.36
C GLU A 448 -7.87 -0.93 14.42
N SER A 449 -8.69 -0.71 13.40
CA SER A 449 -9.59 0.43 13.34
C SER A 449 -10.64 0.36 14.44
N ARG A 450 -10.98 1.53 14.98
CA ARG A 450 -12.06 1.68 15.96
C ARG A 450 -13.41 2.05 15.32
N ILE A 451 -13.43 2.25 14.01
CA ILE A 451 -14.62 2.65 13.28
C ILE A 451 -15.53 1.43 13.10
N HIS A 452 -16.69 1.48 13.76
CA HIS A 452 -17.72 0.46 13.74
C HIS A 452 -19.01 0.98 13.13
N SER A 453 -19.88 0.06 12.71
CA SER A 453 -21.25 0.34 12.31
C SER A 453 -22.20 -0.59 13.06
N ILE A 454 -23.41 -0.09 13.35
CA ILE A 454 -24.49 -0.93 13.85
C ILE A 454 -24.85 -2.04 12.85
N PHE A 455 -24.60 -1.79 11.57
CA PHE A 455 -24.87 -2.75 10.48
C PHE A 455 -23.82 -3.85 10.37
N ASP A 456 -22.72 -3.80 11.11
CA ASP A 456 -21.74 -4.89 11.19
C ASP A 456 -22.40 -6.19 11.66
N TYR A 457 -23.45 -6.09 12.47
CA TYR A 457 -24.24 -7.25 12.90
C TYR A 457 -24.97 -7.97 11.77
N LEU A 458 -25.14 -7.36 10.60
CA LEU A 458 -25.73 -8.01 9.42
C LEU A 458 -24.79 -9.04 8.79
N TYR A 459 -23.49 -8.99 9.07
CA TYR A 459 -22.51 -9.91 8.50
C TYR A 459 -22.55 -11.28 9.17
N SER A 460 -22.23 -12.32 8.41
CA SER A 460 -22.36 -13.74 8.83
C SER A 460 -21.52 -14.07 10.08
N GLN A 461 -20.35 -13.48 10.22
CA GLN A 461 -19.46 -13.69 11.38
C GLN A 461 -20.05 -13.19 12.72
N TYR A 462 -20.97 -12.25 12.67
CA TYR A 462 -21.66 -11.70 13.84
C TYR A 462 -23.04 -12.34 14.09
N THR A 463 -23.36 -13.48 13.48
CA THR A 463 -24.68 -14.10 13.55
C THR A 463 -25.15 -14.32 15.00
N ARG A 464 -24.28 -14.73 15.92
CA ARG A 464 -24.63 -14.94 17.33
C ARG A 464 -24.97 -13.62 18.00
N GLN A 465 -24.16 -12.58 17.81
CA GLN A 465 -24.37 -11.26 18.36
C GLN A 465 -25.65 -10.63 17.79
N ARG A 466 -25.88 -10.76 16.49
CA ARG A 466 -27.11 -10.32 15.82
C ARG A 466 -28.35 -10.97 16.43
N LEU A 467 -28.35 -12.30 16.57
CA LEU A 467 -29.49 -13.01 17.15
C LEU A 467 -29.75 -12.58 18.59
N ALA A 468 -28.71 -12.45 19.41
CA ALA A 468 -28.83 -11.96 20.78
C ALA A 468 -29.36 -10.52 20.82
N PHE A 469 -28.89 -9.64 19.93
CA PHE A 469 -29.34 -8.26 19.85
C PHE A 469 -30.80 -8.15 19.43
N ILE A 470 -31.23 -8.88 18.36
CA ILE A 470 -32.60 -8.89 17.87
C ILE A 470 -33.56 -9.53 18.90
N GLN A 471 -33.11 -10.58 19.61
CA GLN A 471 -33.93 -11.21 20.67
C GLN A 471 -34.16 -10.28 21.87
N ALA A 472 -33.23 -9.39 22.17
CA ALA A 472 -33.34 -8.40 23.25
C ALA A 472 -34.27 -7.22 22.89
N HIS A 473 -34.69 -7.07 21.63
CA HIS A 473 -35.45 -5.93 21.14
C HIS A 473 -36.70 -6.38 20.36
N PRO A 474 -37.77 -5.58 20.29
CA PRO A 474 -38.97 -5.92 19.53
C PRO A 474 -38.69 -6.04 18.05
N LYS A 475 -39.17 -7.09 17.41
CA LYS A 475 -39.15 -7.21 15.96
C LYS A 475 -40.26 -6.34 15.35
N ILE A 476 -39.89 -5.35 14.54
CA ILE A 476 -40.79 -4.35 13.94
C ILE A 476 -40.93 -4.50 12.42
N SER A 477 -39.96 -5.16 11.78
CA SER A 477 -39.90 -5.34 10.32
C SER A 477 -39.43 -6.73 9.96
N GLU A 478 -39.68 -7.12 8.70
CA GLU A 478 -39.08 -8.32 8.08
C GLU A 478 -37.57 -8.14 7.81
N TYR A 479 -37.12 -6.88 7.68
CA TYR A 479 -35.73 -6.53 7.39
C TYR A 479 -34.92 -6.37 8.67
N ASP A 480 -33.84 -7.12 8.79
CA ASP A 480 -32.95 -7.05 9.96
C ASP A 480 -32.27 -5.67 10.12
N SER A 481 -31.98 -4.97 9.00
CA SER A 481 -31.42 -3.62 9.01
C SER A 481 -32.35 -2.62 9.73
N GLU A 482 -33.65 -2.67 9.48
CA GLU A 482 -34.63 -1.83 10.15
C GLU A 482 -34.79 -2.19 11.63
N ASN A 483 -34.78 -3.50 11.96
CA ASN A 483 -34.84 -3.95 13.35
C ASN A 483 -33.62 -3.46 14.15
N ILE A 484 -32.43 -3.52 13.57
CA ILE A 484 -31.19 -3.02 14.19
C ILE A 484 -31.24 -1.50 14.34
N THR A 485 -31.68 -0.76 13.32
CA THR A 485 -31.80 0.70 13.37
C THR A 485 -32.79 1.14 14.43
N PHE A 486 -33.93 0.48 14.54
CA PHE A 486 -34.92 0.79 15.60
C PHE A 486 -34.35 0.60 17.00
N ALA A 487 -33.75 -0.56 17.25
CA ALA A 487 -33.14 -0.87 18.53
C ALA A 487 -32.00 0.10 18.87
N PHE A 488 -31.21 0.49 17.88
CA PHE A 488 -30.17 1.49 18.01
C PHE A 488 -30.73 2.86 18.40
N ILE A 489 -31.75 3.38 17.68
CA ILE A 489 -32.38 4.65 18.01
C ILE A 489 -32.92 4.62 19.46
N GLN A 490 -33.62 3.55 19.83
CA GLN A 490 -34.13 3.41 21.21
C GLN A 490 -33.00 3.43 22.27
N THR A 491 -31.88 2.76 21.94
CA THR A 491 -30.72 2.71 22.85
C THR A 491 -30.11 4.09 23.03
N VAL A 492 -29.93 4.86 21.96
CA VAL A 492 -29.40 6.22 21.99
C VAL A 492 -30.32 7.14 22.78
N LEU A 493 -31.62 7.12 22.48
CA LEU A 493 -32.61 7.96 23.21
C LEU A 493 -32.66 7.64 24.72
N LYS A 494 -32.43 6.40 25.12
CA LYS A 494 -32.34 6.00 26.53
C LYS A 494 -30.98 6.31 27.17
N LYS A 495 -29.89 6.23 26.43
CA LYS A 495 -28.52 6.44 26.91
C LYS A 495 -28.29 7.89 27.34
N TYR A 496 -28.84 8.85 26.61
CA TYR A 496 -28.61 10.27 26.82
C TYR A 496 -29.81 10.94 27.45
N ARG A 497 -29.61 11.52 28.65
CA ARG A 497 -30.67 12.14 29.48
C ARG A 497 -31.42 13.25 28.75
N GLU A 498 -30.75 14.01 27.94
CA GLU A 498 -31.28 15.10 27.13
C GLU A 498 -32.37 14.67 26.16
N PHE A 499 -32.37 13.40 25.72
CA PHE A 499 -33.33 12.86 24.77
C PHE A 499 -34.42 11.98 25.37
N HIS A 500 -34.51 11.87 26.70
CA HIS A 500 -35.54 11.04 27.38
C HIS A 500 -36.98 11.48 27.11
N HIS A 501 -37.18 12.72 26.65
CA HIS A 501 -38.50 13.23 26.26
C HIS A 501 -38.86 12.89 24.81
N LEU A 502 -37.98 12.23 24.08
CA LEU A 502 -38.19 11.79 22.70
C LEU A 502 -38.57 10.31 22.65
N GLY A 503 -39.27 9.93 21.58
CA GLY A 503 -39.61 8.55 21.28
C GLY A 503 -39.61 8.30 19.79
N VAL A 504 -39.49 7.03 19.40
CA VAL A 504 -39.43 6.60 18.01
C VAL A 504 -40.67 5.81 17.63
N LEU A 505 -41.23 6.15 16.46
CA LEU A 505 -42.33 5.46 15.79
C LEU A 505 -41.81 4.84 14.47
N CYS A 506 -42.41 3.74 14.02
CA CYS A 506 -41.98 3.01 12.83
C CYS A 506 -43.05 3.06 11.73
N HIS A 507 -42.62 3.03 10.48
CA HIS A 507 -43.47 2.90 9.28
C HIS A 507 -44.63 3.89 9.25
N ILE A 508 -44.36 5.16 9.51
CA ILE A 508 -45.40 6.19 9.52
C ILE A 508 -45.70 6.64 8.09
N PRO A 509 -46.95 6.47 7.62
CA PRO A 509 -47.35 6.93 6.29
C PRO A 509 -47.10 8.43 6.10
N LEU A 510 -46.49 8.82 4.97
CA LEU A 510 -46.12 10.21 4.69
C LEU A 510 -47.34 11.17 4.77
N ARG A 511 -48.52 10.72 4.35
CA ARG A 511 -49.80 11.44 4.46
C ARG A 511 -50.21 11.80 5.89
N HIS A 512 -49.68 11.10 6.91
CA HIS A 512 -49.95 11.45 8.31
C HIS A 512 -49.02 12.55 8.82
N LEU A 513 -47.88 12.72 8.22
CA LEU A 513 -46.95 13.82 8.49
C LEU A 513 -47.35 15.09 7.78
N ILE A 514 -47.75 14.95 6.50
CA ILE A 514 -48.10 16.04 5.59
C ILE A 514 -49.64 16.18 5.55
N LYS A 515 -50.20 16.97 6.43
CA LYS A 515 -51.66 17.19 6.50
C LYS A 515 -52.14 18.26 5.53
N ASP A 516 -51.35 19.27 5.30
CA ASP A 516 -51.58 20.34 4.31
C ASP A 516 -50.75 20.10 3.07
N THR A 517 -51.39 20.04 1.93
CA THR A 517 -50.74 19.73 0.65
C THR A 517 -50.58 20.95 -0.25
N ILE A 518 -50.75 22.17 0.27
CA ILE A 518 -50.73 23.42 -0.52
C ILE A 518 -49.35 23.63 -1.16
N LEU A 519 -48.27 23.29 -0.46
CA LEU A 519 -46.90 23.46 -0.93
C LEU A 519 -46.45 22.43 -1.99
N LEU A 520 -47.23 21.36 -2.20
CA LEU A 520 -46.87 20.25 -3.08
C LEU A 520 -47.44 20.45 -4.49
N ASN A 521 -46.67 20.09 -5.51
CA ASN A 521 -47.17 19.94 -6.87
C ASN A 521 -48.04 18.67 -7.01
N GLU A 522 -48.68 18.47 -8.17
CA GLU A 522 -49.61 17.33 -8.37
C GLU A 522 -48.96 15.98 -8.21
N ASP A 523 -47.77 15.80 -8.71
CA ASP A 523 -46.98 14.56 -8.64
C ASP A 523 -46.53 14.25 -7.20
N GLU A 524 -46.14 15.26 -6.45
CA GLU A 524 -45.77 15.16 -5.03
C GLU A 524 -47.00 14.88 -4.14
N ARG A 525 -48.15 15.50 -4.47
CA ARG A 525 -49.42 15.19 -3.78
C ARG A 525 -49.82 13.73 -3.96
N ALA A 526 -49.75 13.24 -5.20
CA ALA A 526 -50.04 11.84 -5.48
C ALA A 526 -49.09 10.89 -4.73
N TYR A 527 -47.81 11.25 -4.68
CA TYR A 527 -46.80 10.50 -3.94
C TYR A 527 -47.02 10.50 -2.42
N ALA A 528 -47.29 11.66 -1.82
CA ALA A 528 -47.53 11.78 -0.39
C ALA A 528 -48.85 11.11 0.05
N ALA A 529 -49.88 11.13 -0.79
CA ALA A 529 -51.16 10.50 -0.56
C ALA A 529 -51.12 8.98 -0.67
N ASN A 530 -50.13 8.40 -1.35
CA ASN A 530 -50.03 6.97 -1.55
C ASN A 530 -49.87 6.22 -0.23
N TYR A 531 -50.71 5.20 -0.01
CA TYR A 531 -50.72 4.43 1.23
C TYR A 531 -49.40 3.70 1.52
N ASN A 532 -48.70 3.28 0.49
CA ASN A 532 -47.42 2.55 0.59
C ASN A 532 -46.22 3.47 0.78
N THR A 533 -46.41 4.80 0.73
CA THR A 533 -45.34 5.75 0.98
C THR A 533 -45.26 6.06 2.48
N HIS A 534 -44.20 5.61 3.12
CA HIS A 534 -43.96 5.79 4.56
C HIS A 534 -42.51 6.22 4.82
N VAL A 535 -42.26 6.74 6.01
CA VAL A 535 -40.92 6.91 6.56
C VAL A 535 -40.60 5.71 7.44
N ASP A 536 -39.34 5.26 7.43
CA ASP A 536 -38.93 4.09 8.22
C ASP A 536 -39.10 4.35 9.70
N PHE A 537 -38.54 5.47 10.18
CA PHE A 537 -38.62 5.88 11.58
C PHE A 537 -38.92 7.37 11.68
N LEU A 538 -39.74 7.71 12.68
CA LEU A 538 -40.05 9.06 13.05
C LEU A 538 -39.75 9.28 14.54
N ILE A 539 -38.81 10.16 14.85
CA ILE A 539 -38.55 10.60 16.21
C ILE A 539 -39.52 11.73 16.52
N ILE A 540 -40.26 11.61 17.62
CA ILE A 540 -41.26 12.57 18.08
C ILE A 540 -40.97 13.01 19.51
N ASN A 541 -41.39 14.21 19.85
CA ASN A 541 -41.47 14.62 21.24
C ASN A 541 -42.68 13.99 21.91
N HIS A 542 -42.49 13.26 23.03
CA HIS A 542 -43.57 12.56 23.72
C HIS A 542 -44.64 13.51 24.31
N VAL A 543 -44.24 14.74 24.66
CA VAL A 543 -45.13 15.71 25.28
C VAL A 543 -45.95 16.45 24.20
N SER A 544 -45.29 17.04 23.22
CA SER A 544 -45.93 17.86 22.18
C SER A 544 -46.50 17.07 21.02
N LYS A 545 -46.11 15.80 20.88
CA LYS A 545 -46.39 14.93 19.73
C LYS A 545 -45.91 15.47 18.37
N LYS A 546 -45.03 16.47 18.40
CA LYS A 546 -44.45 17.05 17.18
C LYS A 546 -43.39 16.12 16.58
N PRO A 547 -43.34 16.00 15.26
CA PRO A 547 -42.19 15.41 14.53
C PRO A 547 -40.92 16.19 14.89
N ILE A 548 -39.83 15.45 15.11
CA ILE A 548 -38.51 16.02 15.40
C ILE A 548 -37.57 15.66 14.25
N LEU A 549 -37.41 14.37 13.94
CA LEU A 549 -36.45 13.88 12.96
C LEU A 549 -37.00 12.63 12.30
N VAL A 550 -36.92 12.57 10.98
CA VAL A 550 -37.12 11.34 10.22
C VAL A 550 -35.78 10.62 10.08
N VAL A 551 -35.75 9.30 10.30
CA VAL A 551 -34.58 8.47 10.07
C VAL A 551 -34.93 7.39 9.05
N GLU A 552 -34.16 7.28 7.98
CA GLU A 552 -34.28 6.30 6.91
C GLU A 552 -33.09 5.35 6.91
N THR A 553 -33.32 4.08 6.63
CA THR A 553 -32.28 3.04 6.53
C THR A 553 -32.04 2.71 5.09
N ASP A 554 -30.92 3.18 4.54
CA ASP A 554 -30.62 3.03 3.12
C ASP A 554 -29.75 1.80 2.84
N GLY A 555 -30.30 0.82 2.12
CA GLY A 555 -29.57 -0.35 1.62
C GLY A 555 -28.75 -0.01 0.38
N TYR A 556 -27.55 -0.57 0.26
CA TYR A 556 -26.63 -0.33 -0.87
C TYR A 556 -27.25 -0.54 -2.27
N SER A 557 -28.16 -1.49 -2.41
CA SER A 557 -28.74 -1.85 -3.72
C SER A 557 -29.65 -0.78 -4.34
N TYR A 558 -30.03 0.25 -3.58
CA TYR A 558 -31.05 1.23 -3.96
C TYR A 558 -30.48 2.60 -4.39
N HIS A 559 -29.17 2.85 -4.23
CA HIS A 559 -28.56 4.16 -4.47
C HIS A 559 -27.94 4.36 -5.87
N ASN A 560 -28.26 3.52 -6.86
CA ASN A 560 -27.83 3.79 -8.22
C ASN A 560 -28.71 4.92 -8.78
N GLU A 561 -28.11 6.07 -9.17
CA GLU A 561 -28.77 7.29 -9.70
C GLU A 561 -29.78 7.03 -10.84
N LYS A 562 -29.77 5.84 -11.43
CA LYS A 562 -30.66 5.39 -12.50
C LYS A 562 -31.87 4.58 -12.03
N THR A 563 -32.06 4.35 -10.72
CA THR A 563 -33.15 3.52 -10.21
C THR A 563 -34.39 4.36 -9.92
N GLN A 564 -35.58 3.76 -10.12
CA GLN A 564 -36.86 4.38 -9.72
C GLN A 564 -36.90 4.71 -8.21
N GLN A 565 -36.18 3.95 -7.41
CA GLN A 565 -36.10 4.16 -5.97
C GLN A 565 -35.37 5.46 -5.64
N TYR A 566 -34.22 5.74 -6.29
CA TYR A 566 -33.50 7.00 -6.11
C TYR A 566 -34.37 8.24 -6.40
N GLN A 567 -35.20 8.17 -7.45
CA GLN A 567 -36.15 9.24 -7.78
C GLN A 567 -37.22 9.41 -6.69
N ARG A 568 -37.67 8.32 -6.08
CA ARG A 568 -38.62 8.36 -4.95
C ARG A 568 -37.99 8.95 -3.70
N ASP A 569 -36.74 8.62 -3.43
CA ASP A 569 -36.01 9.12 -2.26
C ASP A 569 -35.78 10.64 -2.36
N ILE A 570 -35.34 11.13 -3.53
CA ILE A 570 -35.22 12.59 -3.79
C ILE A 570 -36.56 13.29 -3.57
N LYS A 571 -37.67 12.70 -4.06
CA LYS A 571 -39.00 13.27 -3.91
C LYS A 571 -39.43 13.30 -2.45
N LYS A 572 -39.17 12.24 -1.67
CA LYS A 572 -39.41 12.17 -0.23
C LYS A 572 -38.65 13.25 0.53
N ASP A 573 -37.34 13.38 0.24
CA ASP A 573 -36.47 14.37 0.87
C ASP A 573 -36.93 15.79 0.57
N HIS A 574 -37.31 16.08 -0.67
CA HIS A 574 -37.82 17.38 -1.06
C HIS A 574 -39.13 17.72 -0.33
N ILE A 575 -40.07 16.78 -0.23
CA ILE A 575 -41.33 16.97 0.49
C ILE A 575 -41.06 17.26 1.96
N LEU A 576 -40.23 16.45 2.65
CA LEU A 576 -39.90 16.65 4.05
C LEU A 576 -39.24 18.00 4.30
N THR A 577 -38.34 18.43 3.40
CA THR A 577 -37.69 19.74 3.47
C THR A 577 -38.68 20.88 3.34
N LEU A 578 -39.66 20.80 2.42
CA LEU A 578 -40.72 21.84 2.28
C LEU A 578 -41.56 22.04 3.55
N TYR A 579 -41.69 21.01 4.38
CA TYR A 579 -42.43 21.05 5.63
C TYR A 579 -41.52 21.18 6.86
N GLU A 580 -40.24 21.54 6.64
CA GLU A 580 -39.24 21.76 7.70
C GLU A 580 -39.08 20.54 8.65
N ILE A 581 -39.24 19.34 8.13
CA ILE A 581 -39.03 18.09 8.85
C ILE A 581 -37.63 17.56 8.49
N PRO A 582 -36.67 17.60 9.42
CA PRO A 582 -35.32 17.09 9.17
C PRO A 582 -35.31 15.59 8.87
N ILE A 583 -34.38 15.17 8.01
CA ILE A 583 -34.19 13.76 7.65
C ILE A 583 -32.73 13.34 7.83
N LEU A 584 -32.52 12.20 8.47
CA LEU A 584 -31.24 11.53 8.60
C LEU A 584 -31.27 10.20 7.86
N ARG A 585 -30.36 10.01 6.91
CA ARG A 585 -30.21 8.73 6.19
C ARG A 585 -29.03 7.94 6.74
N LEU A 586 -29.27 6.72 7.16
CA LEU A 586 -28.28 5.78 7.66
C LEU A 586 -28.02 4.70 6.62
N SER A 587 -26.86 4.79 5.96
CA SER A 587 -26.44 3.81 4.96
C SER A 587 -25.95 2.53 5.63
N THR A 588 -26.43 1.36 5.15
CA THR A 588 -25.99 0.05 5.65
C THR A 588 -24.52 -0.28 5.36
N VAL A 589 -23.83 0.52 4.55
CA VAL A 589 -22.38 0.43 4.31
C VAL A 589 -21.58 1.54 5.00
N GLY A 590 -22.26 2.44 5.70
CA GLY A 590 -21.65 3.54 6.43
C GLY A 590 -21.06 3.14 7.78
N SER A 591 -20.69 4.15 8.56
CA SER A 591 -20.18 4.02 9.93
C SER A 591 -20.49 5.29 10.75
N GLY A 592 -20.28 5.22 12.09
CA GLY A 592 -20.44 6.36 12.98
C GLY A 592 -21.89 6.83 13.16
N GLU A 593 -22.85 5.90 13.14
CA GLU A 593 -24.28 6.20 13.20
C GLU A 593 -24.69 6.93 14.51
N GLU A 594 -24.03 6.60 15.64
CA GLU A 594 -24.32 7.24 16.92
C GLU A 594 -23.99 8.73 16.88
N GLU A 595 -22.83 9.10 16.36
CA GLU A 595 -22.42 10.50 16.23
C GLU A 595 -23.33 11.27 15.25
N LYS A 596 -23.71 10.64 14.14
CA LYS A 596 -24.62 11.21 13.14
C LYS A 596 -26.00 11.49 13.74
N LEU A 597 -26.55 10.53 14.49
CA LEU A 597 -27.84 10.67 15.15
C LEU A 597 -27.79 11.73 16.24
N MET A 598 -26.74 11.73 17.07
CA MET A 598 -26.52 12.74 18.11
C MET A 598 -26.46 14.14 17.54
N LYS A 599 -25.66 14.34 16.50
CA LYS A 599 -25.52 15.62 15.82
C LYS A 599 -26.85 16.11 15.24
N ALA A 600 -27.57 15.23 14.54
CA ALA A 600 -28.86 15.57 13.96
C ALA A 600 -29.92 15.96 15.05
N LEU A 601 -29.86 15.33 16.22
CA LEU A 601 -30.79 15.67 17.35
C LEU A 601 -30.38 16.94 18.10
N GLN A 602 -29.11 17.33 18.08
CA GLN A 602 -28.60 18.55 18.74
C GLN A 602 -28.74 19.80 17.87
N GLU A 603 -28.85 19.65 16.55
CA GLU A 603 -29.04 20.76 15.60
C GLU A 603 -30.52 21.22 15.51
N ILE A 604 -31.43 20.47 16.09
CA ILE A 604 -32.90 20.77 16.14
C ILE A 604 -33.28 21.40 17.48
#